data_b19003758dab9eb929cb08fa5c8e684c
#
_entry.id   b19003758dab9eb929cb08fa5c8e684c
#
_cell.length_a   1.000
_cell.length_b   1.000
_cell.length_c   1.000
_cell.angle_alpha   90.00
_cell.angle_beta   90.00
_cell.angle_gamma   90.00
#
_symmetry.space_group_name_H-M   'P 1'
#
loop_
_entity.id
_entity.type
_entity.pdbx_description
1 polymer ?
#
loop_
_entity_poly.entity_id
_entity_poly.type
_entity_poly.pdbx_seq_one_letter_code
_entity_poly.pdbx_strand_id
1 'polypeptide(L)'
;MALTGGFAFWLAIMKGIRMTGTDEEQGRMYGIFEALNGFASLLLSFIMIGIMAIAGKGDLVTGFKSALACMGGLSLVSGLLVLFLMPKNAQYGSKPEEDTESNKITVKDYLHAFKIPGVWIMAILVWCYVTVSAVASYLTPYSTDVLGMSAVVAASIGTIRTYGCRLAGGPLGGFLADKTFKSVAKEQLLGQLACLVTIGIFLVLPGGTSGGLLVVLLLLVGIAMFLCKGTYFSIQPEMGIPTHISATAVAIATLIGYLPDMFVHTMFGNWIDQYGAAGYNKILLYGVGTAVLGIIAAVLAVVQSKKIAKRKAAEQAA
;
A
#
# COMPACT_ATOMS: atom_id res chain seq x y z
N MET A 1 18.94 -4.15 3.97
CA MET A 1 17.74 -4.27 3.10
C MET A 1 16.71 -3.16 3.38
N ALA A 2 16.32 -2.86 4.64
CA ALA A 2 15.32 -1.83 4.93
C ALA A 2 15.72 -0.41 4.51
N LEU A 3 16.97 -0.01 4.76
CA LEU A 3 17.46 1.34 4.43
C LEU A 3 17.59 1.60 2.93
N THR A 4 18.08 0.66 2.16
CA THR A 4 18.27 0.83 0.72
C THR A 4 17.00 0.65 -0.08
N GLY A 5 16.17 -0.35 0.26
CA GLY A 5 14.91 -0.62 -0.42
C GLY A 5 13.81 0.38 -0.06
N GLY A 6 13.62 0.67 1.24
CA GLY A 6 12.57 1.56 1.70
C GLY A 6 12.82 3.04 1.46
N PHE A 7 14.07 3.50 1.63
CA PHE A 7 14.36 4.93 1.56
C PHE A 7 14.86 5.42 0.21
N ALA A 8 15.70 4.67 -0.50
CA ALA A 8 16.26 5.14 -1.76
C ALA A 8 15.45 4.70 -2.97
N PHE A 9 15.25 3.39 -3.11
CA PHE A 9 14.63 2.81 -4.29
C PHE A 9 13.13 3.15 -4.40
N TRP A 10 12.40 3.01 -3.29
CA TRP A 10 10.96 3.27 -3.26
C TRP A 10 10.60 4.72 -3.57
N LEU A 11 11.36 5.67 -3.01
CA LEU A 11 11.14 7.10 -3.24
C LEU A 11 11.41 7.50 -4.69
N ALA A 12 12.46 6.93 -5.30
CA ALA A 12 12.77 7.17 -6.71
C ALA A 12 11.65 6.67 -7.63
N ILE A 13 11.11 5.47 -7.36
CA ILE A 13 9.97 4.91 -8.11
C ILE A 13 8.74 5.80 -7.95
N MET A 14 8.37 6.18 -6.73
CA MET A 14 7.19 7.01 -6.47
C MET A 14 7.29 8.36 -7.17
N LYS A 15 8.48 8.99 -7.17
CA LYS A 15 8.74 10.22 -7.92
C LYS A 15 8.62 9.97 -9.43
N GLY A 16 9.19 8.88 -9.94
CA GLY A 16 9.10 8.50 -11.35
C GLY A 16 7.66 8.34 -11.82
N ILE A 17 6.82 7.63 -11.04
CA ILE A 17 5.39 7.45 -11.35
C ILE A 17 4.67 8.81 -11.36
N ARG A 18 4.95 9.66 -10.38
CA ARG A 18 4.37 11.00 -10.30
C ARG A 18 4.68 11.86 -11.53
N MET A 19 5.86 11.69 -12.11
CA MET A 19 6.28 12.41 -13.32
C MET A 19 5.72 11.80 -14.61
N THR A 20 5.04 10.63 -14.52
CA THR A 20 4.53 9.90 -15.68
C THR A 20 3.03 10.13 -15.81
N GLY A 21 2.58 11.15 -16.49
CA GLY A 21 1.16 11.45 -16.67
C GLY A 21 0.72 12.74 -16.01
N THR A 22 -0.53 13.13 -16.28
CA THR A 22 -1.14 14.35 -15.74
C THR A 22 -1.61 14.13 -14.29
N ASP A 23 -1.87 15.23 -13.58
CA ASP A 23 -2.42 15.19 -12.22
C ASP A 23 -3.77 14.43 -12.14
N GLU A 24 -4.54 14.44 -13.25
CA GLU A 24 -5.83 13.74 -13.37
C GLU A 24 -5.69 12.22 -13.57
N GLU A 25 -4.51 11.75 -14.01
CA GLU A 25 -4.23 10.34 -14.30
C GLU A 25 -3.42 9.65 -13.21
N GLN A 26 -3.07 10.35 -12.15
CA GLN A 26 -2.20 9.82 -11.09
C GLN A 26 -2.77 8.57 -10.42
N GLY A 27 -4.07 8.53 -10.15
CA GLY A 27 -4.73 7.35 -9.58
C GLY A 27 -4.52 6.11 -10.43
N ARG A 28 -4.73 6.24 -11.75
CA ARG A 28 -4.52 5.15 -12.71
C ARG A 28 -3.06 4.71 -12.81
N MET A 29 -2.11 5.66 -12.83
CA MET A 29 -0.67 5.34 -12.90
C MET A 29 -0.21 4.55 -11.67
N TYR A 30 -0.56 5.00 -10.46
CA TYR A 30 -0.26 4.27 -9.23
C TYR A 30 -1.00 2.92 -9.15
N GLY A 31 -2.24 2.86 -9.61
CA GLY A 31 -3.02 1.62 -9.69
C GLY A 31 -2.40 0.58 -10.62
N ILE A 32 -1.95 0.98 -11.82
CA ILE A 32 -1.25 0.11 -12.75
C ILE A 32 0.08 -0.35 -12.16
N PHE A 33 0.84 0.54 -11.53
CA PHE A 33 2.08 0.17 -10.84
C PHE A 33 1.83 -0.91 -9.77
N GLU A 34 0.79 -0.76 -8.95
CA GLU A 34 0.44 -1.76 -7.94
C GLU A 34 0.03 -3.11 -8.57
N ALA A 35 -0.70 -3.09 -9.69
CA ALA A 35 -1.04 -4.31 -10.42
C ALA A 35 0.21 -5.04 -10.94
N LEU A 36 1.10 -4.32 -11.61
CA LEU A 36 2.35 -4.90 -12.13
C LEU A 36 3.24 -5.45 -11.01
N ASN A 37 3.31 -4.74 -9.89
CA ASN A 37 4.02 -5.20 -8.70
C ASN A 37 3.35 -6.46 -8.10
N GLY A 38 2.02 -6.52 -8.03
CA GLY A 38 1.28 -7.71 -7.61
C GLY A 38 1.53 -8.91 -8.53
N PHE A 39 1.48 -8.70 -9.84
CA PHE A 39 1.76 -9.74 -10.83
C PHE A 39 3.19 -10.27 -10.72
N ALA A 40 4.18 -9.38 -10.67
CA ALA A 40 5.58 -9.77 -10.52
C ALA A 40 5.81 -10.54 -9.20
N SER A 41 5.20 -10.09 -8.10
CA SER A 41 5.31 -10.76 -6.80
C SER A 41 4.69 -12.16 -6.81
N LEU A 42 3.52 -12.32 -7.45
CA LEU A 42 2.86 -13.60 -7.60
C LEU A 42 3.72 -14.56 -8.43
N LEU A 43 4.21 -14.11 -9.58
CA LEU A 43 5.07 -14.91 -10.47
C LEU A 43 6.36 -15.34 -9.76
N LEU A 44 7.03 -14.39 -9.09
CA LEU A 44 8.25 -14.69 -8.33
C LEU A 44 8.00 -15.68 -7.20
N SER A 45 6.86 -15.59 -6.51
CA SER A 45 6.49 -16.52 -5.44
C SER A 45 6.39 -17.96 -5.97
N PHE A 46 5.73 -18.17 -7.11
CA PHE A 46 5.65 -19.51 -7.72
C PHE A 46 7.01 -20.00 -8.21
N ILE A 47 7.83 -19.13 -8.79
CA ILE A 47 9.20 -19.48 -9.20
C ILE A 47 10.02 -19.91 -7.98
N MET A 48 9.94 -19.19 -6.86
CA MET A 48 10.67 -19.53 -5.64
C MET A 48 10.21 -20.86 -5.05
N ILE A 49 8.90 -21.13 -5.03
CA ILE A 49 8.35 -22.42 -4.58
C ILE A 49 8.87 -23.57 -5.49
N GLY A 50 8.87 -23.35 -6.80
CA GLY A 50 9.41 -24.32 -7.77
C GLY A 50 10.90 -24.59 -7.53
N ILE A 51 11.72 -23.55 -7.31
CA ILE A 51 13.15 -23.69 -7.01
C ILE A 51 13.34 -24.45 -5.70
N MET A 52 12.58 -24.14 -4.66
CA MET A 52 12.64 -24.85 -3.39
C MET A 52 12.33 -26.34 -3.55
N ALA A 53 11.31 -26.69 -4.34
CA ALA A 53 10.92 -28.07 -4.57
C ALA A 53 11.99 -28.84 -5.38
N ILE A 54 12.50 -28.25 -6.46
CA ILE A 54 13.44 -28.91 -7.38
C ILE A 54 14.85 -29.00 -6.77
N ALA A 55 15.37 -27.88 -6.24
CA ALA A 55 16.73 -27.83 -5.71
C ALA A 55 16.83 -28.46 -4.30
N GLY A 56 15.75 -28.45 -3.53
CA GLY A 56 15.72 -29.00 -2.18
C GLY A 56 15.75 -30.52 -2.13
N LYS A 57 15.20 -31.21 -3.15
CA LYS A 57 15.15 -32.69 -3.21
C LYS A 57 14.68 -33.34 -1.90
N GLY A 58 13.76 -32.69 -1.18
CA GLY A 58 13.27 -33.13 0.14
C GLY A 58 13.98 -32.50 1.34
N ASP A 59 15.10 -31.79 1.16
CA ASP A 59 15.73 -31.01 2.22
C ASP A 59 15.27 -29.53 2.15
N LEU A 60 14.50 -29.12 3.15
CA LEU A 60 13.93 -27.78 3.25
C LEU A 60 15.02 -26.68 3.30
N VAL A 61 16.14 -26.95 3.99
CA VAL A 61 17.21 -25.97 4.20
C VAL A 61 17.93 -25.69 2.87
N THR A 62 18.25 -26.74 2.11
CA THR A 62 18.89 -26.62 0.80
C THR A 62 17.95 -25.94 -0.20
N GLY A 63 16.66 -26.26 -0.21
CA GLY A 63 15.67 -25.61 -1.04
C GLY A 63 15.56 -24.11 -0.73
N PHE A 64 15.50 -23.75 0.55
CA PHE A 64 15.43 -22.36 0.98
C PHE A 64 16.69 -21.55 0.61
N LYS A 65 17.89 -22.11 0.83
CA LYS A 65 19.16 -21.48 0.41
C LYS A 65 19.21 -21.23 -1.10
N SER A 66 18.74 -22.19 -1.91
CA SER A 66 18.69 -22.07 -3.36
C SER A 66 17.74 -20.95 -3.80
N ALA A 67 16.56 -20.84 -3.19
CA ALA A 67 15.62 -19.76 -3.44
C ALA A 67 16.21 -18.39 -3.05
N LEU A 68 16.87 -18.28 -1.90
CA LEU A 68 17.57 -17.06 -1.49
C LEU A 68 18.67 -16.65 -2.46
N ALA A 69 19.50 -17.59 -2.93
CA ALA A 69 20.55 -17.33 -3.91
C ALA A 69 19.96 -16.83 -5.23
N CYS A 70 18.85 -17.43 -5.70
CA CYS A 70 18.13 -16.99 -6.90
C CYS A 70 17.58 -15.55 -6.71
N MET A 71 16.93 -15.23 -5.59
CA MET A 71 16.47 -13.88 -5.29
C MET A 71 17.61 -12.87 -5.27
N GLY A 72 18.75 -13.22 -4.68
CA GLY A 72 19.94 -12.38 -4.68
C GLY A 72 20.45 -12.11 -6.10
N GLY A 73 20.53 -13.16 -6.93
CA GLY A 73 20.92 -13.04 -8.33
C GLY A 73 19.97 -12.16 -9.14
N LEU A 74 18.66 -12.37 -9.02
CA LEU A 74 17.64 -11.52 -9.66
C LEU A 74 17.73 -10.06 -9.22
N SER A 75 18.01 -9.80 -7.95
CA SER A 75 18.18 -8.44 -7.42
C SER A 75 19.42 -7.76 -8.00
N LEU A 76 20.54 -8.50 -8.16
CA LEU A 76 21.75 -7.98 -8.82
C LEU A 76 21.49 -7.66 -10.29
N VAL A 77 20.86 -8.59 -11.03
CA VAL A 77 20.52 -8.37 -12.45
C VAL A 77 19.60 -7.16 -12.59
N SER A 78 18.56 -7.06 -11.75
CA SER A 78 17.65 -5.91 -11.76
C SER A 78 18.39 -4.60 -11.49
N GLY A 79 19.29 -4.58 -10.50
CA GLY A 79 20.13 -3.40 -10.21
C GLY A 79 21.01 -2.98 -11.37
N LEU A 80 21.65 -3.95 -12.04
CA LEU A 80 22.46 -3.69 -13.24
C LEU A 80 21.60 -3.17 -14.41
N LEU A 81 20.44 -3.77 -14.65
CA LEU A 81 19.52 -3.29 -15.69
C LEU A 81 19.10 -1.84 -15.44
N VAL A 82 18.79 -1.46 -14.22
CA VAL A 82 18.47 -0.07 -13.87
C VAL A 82 19.65 0.84 -14.15
N LEU A 83 20.87 0.45 -13.77
CA LEU A 83 22.07 1.27 -13.99
C LEU A 83 22.37 1.50 -15.48
N PHE A 84 22.14 0.50 -16.33
CA PHE A 84 22.48 0.57 -17.76
C PHE A 84 21.34 1.09 -18.64
N LEU A 85 20.10 0.75 -18.31
CA LEU A 85 18.92 1.07 -19.14
C LEU A 85 18.22 2.34 -18.73
N MET A 86 18.36 2.80 -17.47
CA MET A 86 17.68 4.00 -17.03
C MET A 86 18.43 5.25 -17.55
N PRO A 87 17.81 6.06 -18.41
CA PRO A 87 18.45 7.26 -18.95
C PRO A 87 18.77 8.22 -17.81
N LYS A 88 20.04 8.71 -17.79
CA LYS A 88 20.55 9.62 -16.75
C LYS A 88 19.79 10.95 -16.67
N ASN A 89 19.15 11.36 -17.77
CA ASN A 89 18.43 12.63 -17.92
C ASN A 89 17.01 12.40 -18.44
N ALA A 90 16.29 11.42 -17.92
CA ALA A 90 14.90 11.18 -18.31
C ALA A 90 14.01 12.33 -17.82
N GLN A 91 13.79 13.30 -18.69
CA GLN A 91 12.67 14.23 -18.59
C GLN A 91 11.44 13.49 -19.11
N TYR A 92 10.66 12.86 -18.22
CA TYR A 92 9.40 12.22 -18.59
C TYR A 92 8.25 13.21 -18.42
N GLY A 93 7.54 13.47 -19.52
CA GLY A 93 6.11 13.79 -19.57
C GLY A 93 5.61 15.15 -19.08
N SER A 94 6.28 15.88 -18.25
CA SER A 94 5.96 17.26 -17.92
C SER A 94 6.84 18.20 -18.71
N LYS A 95 6.24 19.27 -19.30
CA LYS A 95 7.01 20.39 -19.83
C LYS A 95 8.09 20.74 -18.82
N PRO A 96 9.35 21.01 -19.28
CA PRO A 96 10.34 21.56 -18.38
C PRO A 96 9.75 22.86 -17.83
N GLU A 97 9.33 22.87 -16.57
CA GLU A 97 9.47 24.11 -15.83
C GLU A 97 10.96 24.41 -15.96
N GLU A 98 11.29 25.56 -16.45
CA GLU A 98 12.65 26.08 -16.59
C GLU A 98 13.31 26.09 -15.20
N ASP A 99 13.75 24.90 -14.76
CA ASP A 99 14.50 24.73 -13.54
C ASP A 99 15.99 24.76 -13.84
N THR A 100 16.43 25.98 -14.04
CA THR A 100 17.77 26.41 -13.75
C THR A 100 18.23 25.92 -12.38
N GLU A 101 19.32 25.15 -12.40
CA GLU A 101 20.39 25.05 -11.39
C GLU A 101 20.12 24.71 -9.91
N SER A 102 18.93 24.41 -9.41
CA SER A 102 18.73 24.25 -7.96
C SER A 102 17.89 23.05 -7.54
N ASN A 103 18.12 21.85 -8.06
CA ASN A 103 17.41 20.65 -7.59
C ASN A 103 18.17 19.88 -6.48
N LYS A 104 18.93 20.56 -5.64
CA LYS A 104 19.44 19.99 -4.39
C LYS A 104 18.36 20.15 -3.33
N ILE A 105 17.70 19.02 -2.99
CA ILE A 105 16.77 18.97 -1.84
C ILE A 105 17.51 19.49 -0.62
N THR A 106 17.06 20.61 -0.09
CA THR A 106 17.64 21.27 1.07
C THR A 106 16.89 20.90 2.35
N VAL A 107 17.51 21.04 3.50
CA VAL A 107 16.85 20.90 4.80
C VAL A 107 15.61 21.80 4.89
N LYS A 108 15.62 22.94 4.20
CA LYS A 108 14.45 23.84 4.12
C LYS A 108 13.25 23.20 3.43
N ASP A 109 13.46 22.34 2.44
CA ASP A 109 12.39 21.63 1.73
C ASP A 109 11.72 20.59 2.62
N TYR A 110 12.50 19.90 3.47
CA TYR A 110 11.95 19.02 4.50
C TYR A 110 11.10 19.80 5.50
N LEU A 111 11.61 20.92 6.01
CA LEU A 111 10.87 21.78 6.95
C LEU A 111 9.61 22.37 6.31
N HIS A 112 9.67 22.69 5.00
CA HIS A 112 8.51 23.15 4.25
C HIS A 112 7.47 22.03 4.09
N ALA A 113 7.87 20.83 3.70
CA ALA A 113 6.99 19.68 3.56
C ALA A 113 6.28 19.33 4.88
N PHE A 114 6.98 19.40 6.01
CA PHE A 114 6.37 19.19 7.34
C PHE A 114 5.27 20.21 7.69
N LYS A 115 5.30 21.42 7.12
CA LYS A 115 4.29 22.45 7.33
C LYS A 115 3.03 22.27 6.48
N ILE A 116 3.08 21.42 5.46
CA ILE A 116 1.94 21.17 4.56
C ILE A 116 0.96 20.18 5.22
N PRO A 117 -0.28 20.58 5.58
CA PRO A 117 -1.24 19.67 6.23
C PRO A 117 -1.54 18.43 5.40
N GLY A 118 -1.50 18.54 4.07
CA GLY A 118 -1.72 17.43 3.16
C GLY A 118 -0.71 16.29 3.30
N VAL A 119 0.53 16.57 3.73
CA VAL A 119 1.55 15.54 3.99
C VAL A 119 1.16 14.68 5.20
N TRP A 120 0.62 15.30 6.25
CA TRP A 120 0.15 14.59 7.44
C TRP A 120 -1.10 13.76 7.15
N ILE A 121 -2.04 14.29 6.37
CA ILE A 121 -3.22 13.53 5.93
C ILE A 121 -2.78 12.29 5.15
N MET A 122 -1.87 12.44 4.18
CA MET A 122 -1.29 11.33 3.43
C MET A 122 -0.59 10.32 4.35
N ALA A 123 0.19 10.79 5.33
CA ALA A 123 0.87 9.93 6.31
C ALA A 123 -0.11 9.10 7.14
N ILE A 124 -1.22 9.70 7.58
CA ILE A 124 -2.26 8.99 8.34
C ILE A 124 -2.98 7.95 7.45
N LEU A 125 -3.26 8.27 6.19
CA LEU A 125 -3.85 7.30 5.25
C LEU A 125 -2.92 6.10 5.03
N VAL A 126 -1.61 6.33 4.88
CA VAL A 126 -0.61 5.25 4.81
C VAL A 126 -0.57 4.44 6.09
N TRP A 127 -0.56 5.08 7.27
CA TRP A 127 -0.64 4.43 8.58
C TRP A 127 -1.84 3.49 8.68
N CYS A 128 -3.01 3.99 8.29
CA CYS A 128 -4.25 3.21 8.33
C CYS A 128 -4.17 1.99 7.39
N TYR A 129 -3.67 2.18 6.16
CA TYR A 129 -3.45 1.08 5.24
C TYR A 129 -2.49 0.02 5.82
N VAL A 130 -1.33 0.43 6.34
CA VAL A 130 -0.31 -0.48 6.90
C VAL A 130 -0.90 -1.28 8.06
N THR A 131 -1.60 -0.62 8.97
CA THR A 131 -2.26 -1.28 10.10
C THR A 131 -3.35 -2.25 9.65
N VAL A 132 -4.22 -1.86 8.71
CA VAL A 132 -5.24 -2.75 8.14
C VAL A 132 -4.60 -3.95 7.44
N SER A 133 -3.48 -3.76 6.75
CA SER A 133 -2.70 -4.84 6.13
C SER A 133 -2.15 -5.81 7.17
N ALA A 134 -1.65 -5.31 8.30
CA ALA A 134 -1.24 -6.15 9.42
C ALA A 134 -2.42 -6.94 9.98
N VAL A 135 -3.57 -6.30 10.27
CA VAL A 135 -4.80 -6.99 10.71
C VAL A 135 -5.22 -8.08 9.72
N ALA A 136 -5.21 -7.75 8.42
CA ALA A 136 -5.54 -8.71 7.37
C ALA A 136 -4.62 -9.95 7.38
N SER A 137 -3.35 -9.80 7.74
CA SER A 137 -2.43 -10.94 7.86
C SER A 137 -2.86 -11.92 8.95
N TYR A 138 -3.43 -11.43 10.05
CA TYR A 138 -3.95 -12.25 11.14
C TYR A 138 -5.32 -12.88 10.87
N LEU A 139 -6.02 -12.47 9.81
CA LEU A 139 -7.24 -13.15 9.38
C LEU A 139 -6.98 -14.58 8.88
N THR A 140 -5.78 -14.89 8.41
CA THR A 140 -5.41 -16.26 8.00
C THR A 140 -5.38 -17.21 9.20
N PRO A 141 -4.58 -16.98 10.27
CA PRO A 141 -4.64 -17.82 11.46
C PRO A 141 -6.00 -17.72 12.18
N TYR A 142 -6.67 -16.58 12.19
CA TYR A 142 -8.03 -16.47 12.73
C TYR A 142 -9.01 -17.45 12.05
N SER A 143 -8.90 -17.57 10.74
CA SER A 143 -9.77 -18.47 9.95
C SER A 143 -9.50 -19.94 10.28
N THR A 144 -8.27 -20.32 10.64
CA THR A 144 -7.95 -21.70 11.07
C THR A 144 -8.32 -21.94 12.53
N ASP A 145 -7.89 -21.05 13.41
CA ASP A 145 -7.91 -21.29 14.87
C ASP A 145 -9.30 -21.07 15.46
N VAL A 146 -10.08 -20.15 14.89
CA VAL A 146 -11.39 -19.75 15.41
C VAL A 146 -12.55 -20.21 14.53
N LEU A 147 -12.40 -20.11 13.21
CA LEU A 147 -13.47 -20.41 12.26
C LEU A 147 -13.39 -21.84 11.68
N GLY A 148 -12.35 -22.62 12.02
CA GLY A 148 -12.22 -24.02 11.65
C GLY A 148 -11.90 -24.28 10.17
N MET A 149 -11.38 -23.29 9.45
CA MET A 149 -10.93 -23.48 8.06
C MET A 149 -9.67 -24.33 8.02
N SER A 150 -9.52 -25.21 7.02
CA SER A 150 -8.29 -25.98 6.89
C SER A 150 -7.09 -25.07 6.61
N ALA A 151 -5.94 -25.37 7.23
CA ALA A 151 -4.72 -24.56 7.12
C ALA A 151 -4.26 -24.35 5.67
N VAL A 152 -4.38 -25.39 4.83
CA VAL A 152 -4.02 -25.31 3.41
C VAL A 152 -4.89 -24.32 2.65
N VAL A 153 -6.21 -24.36 2.88
CA VAL A 153 -7.17 -23.44 2.24
C VAL A 153 -6.93 -22.00 2.74
N ALA A 154 -6.79 -21.80 4.05
CA ALA A 154 -6.54 -20.50 4.65
C ALA A 154 -5.24 -19.86 4.11
N ALA A 155 -4.15 -20.62 4.02
CA ALA A 155 -2.87 -20.16 3.48
C ALA A 155 -2.96 -19.81 1.97
N SER A 156 -3.65 -20.65 1.19
CA SER A 156 -3.87 -20.41 -0.25
C SER A 156 -4.65 -19.12 -0.47
N ILE A 157 -5.73 -18.91 0.29
CA ILE A 157 -6.54 -17.69 0.20
C ILE A 157 -5.77 -16.48 0.71
N GLY A 158 -4.97 -16.63 1.78
CA GLY A 158 -4.06 -15.59 2.24
C GLY A 158 -3.10 -15.12 1.16
N THR A 159 -2.57 -16.04 0.36
CA THR A 159 -1.70 -15.77 -0.78
C THR A 159 -2.46 -15.03 -1.90
N ILE A 160 -3.64 -15.51 -2.28
CA ILE A 160 -4.50 -14.87 -3.29
C ILE A 160 -4.91 -13.48 -2.81
N ARG A 161 -5.28 -13.32 -1.53
CA ARG A 161 -5.59 -12.01 -0.95
C ARG A 161 -4.41 -11.05 -1.07
N THR A 162 -3.20 -11.48 -0.75
CA THR A 162 -2.03 -10.61 -0.72
C THR A 162 -1.53 -10.22 -2.10
N TYR A 163 -1.51 -11.14 -3.04
CA TYR A 163 -0.94 -10.91 -4.37
C TYR A 163 -2.00 -10.79 -5.46
N GLY A 164 -3.04 -11.62 -5.43
CA GLY A 164 -4.11 -11.61 -6.43
C GLY A 164 -5.03 -10.39 -6.30
N CYS A 165 -5.47 -10.05 -5.07
CA CYS A 165 -6.31 -8.87 -4.86
C CYS A 165 -5.57 -7.56 -5.17
N ARG A 166 -4.25 -7.56 -5.14
CA ARG A 166 -3.42 -6.42 -5.56
C ARG A 166 -3.56 -6.14 -7.06
N LEU A 167 -3.64 -7.20 -7.88
CA LEU A 167 -3.88 -7.10 -9.32
C LEU A 167 -5.20 -6.42 -9.66
N ALA A 168 -6.24 -6.67 -8.88
CA ALA A 168 -7.57 -6.10 -9.12
C ALA A 168 -7.79 -4.78 -8.37
N GLY A 169 -7.46 -4.75 -7.07
CA GLY A 169 -7.75 -3.63 -6.17
C GLY A 169 -7.01 -2.35 -6.54
N GLY A 170 -5.72 -2.44 -6.91
CA GLY A 170 -4.93 -1.27 -7.31
C GLY A 170 -5.51 -0.55 -8.54
N PRO A 171 -5.65 -1.23 -9.69
CA PRO A 171 -6.26 -0.63 -10.89
C PRO A 171 -7.70 -0.17 -10.66
N LEU A 172 -8.50 -0.93 -9.89
CA LEU A 172 -9.86 -0.56 -9.56
C LEU A 172 -9.89 0.76 -8.77
N GLY A 173 -9.02 0.91 -7.77
CA GLY A 173 -8.87 2.15 -7.01
C GLY A 173 -8.49 3.31 -7.91
N GLY A 174 -7.49 3.14 -8.77
CA GLY A 174 -7.08 4.15 -9.73
C GLY A 174 -8.19 4.54 -10.70
N PHE A 175 -8.92 3.55 -11.25
CA PHE A 175 -10.06 3.81 -12.14
C PHE A 175 -11.19 4.58 -11.42
N LEU A 176 -11.53 4.17 -10.18
CA LEU A 176 -12.53 4.86 -9.38
C LEU A 176 -12.11 6.29 -9.07
N ALA A 177 -10.84 6.52 -8.73
CA ALA A 177 -10.31 7.84 -8.44
C ALA A 177 -10.40 8.77 -9.66
N ASP A 178 -9.93 8.31 -10.83
CA ASP A 178 -9.77 9.16 -12.01
C ASP A 178 -11.08 9.30 -12.83
N LYS A 179 -11.85 8.22 -12.98
CA LYS A 179 -13.03 8.21 -13.87
C LYS A 179 -14.35 8.41 -13.15
N THR A 180 -14.53 7.77 -11.98
CA THR A 180 -15.83 7.76 -11.27
C THR A 180 -15.94 8.97 -10.35
N PHE A 181 -15.01 9.12 -9.43
CA PHE A 181 -15.07 10.20 -8.42
C PHE A 181 -14.37 11.47 -8.86
N LYS A 182 -13.45 11.39 -9.84
CA LYS A 182 -12.55 12.47 -10.25
C LYS A 182 -11.86 13.10 -9.04
N SER A 183 -11.51 12.27 -8.06
CA SER A 183 -10.88 12.68 -6.81
C SER A 183 -10.35 11.44 -6.09
N VAL A 184 -9.06 11.43 -5.82
CA VAL A 184 -8.40 10.41 -5.01
C VAL A 184 -8.87 10.48 -3.55
N ALA A 185 -9.12 11.67 -3.02
CA ALA A 185 -9.61 11.84 -1.66
C ALA A 185 -10.96 11.14 -1.43
N LYS A 186 -11.87 11.20 -2.42
CA LYS A 186 -13.17 10.51 -2.34
C LYS A 186 -13.03 9.00 -2.48
N GLU A 187 -12.12 8.56 -3.35
CA GLU A 187 -11.81 7.13 -3.50
C GLU A 187 -11.22 6.57 -2.21
N GLN A 188 -10.28 7.28 -1.57
CA GLN A 188 -9.73 6.89 -0.27
C GLN A 188 -10.83 6.75 0.80
N LEU A 189 -11.82 7.64 0.80
CA LEU A 189 -12.97 7.54 1.70
C LEU A 189 -13.76 6.25 1.45
N LEU A 190 -14.03 5.89 0.19
CA LEU A 190 -14.69 4.63 -0.16
C LEU A 190 -13.86 3.42 0.29
N GLY A 191 -12.55 3.43 0.03
CA GLY A 191 -11.64 2.36 0.41
C GLY A 191 -11.60 2.14 1.93
N GLN A 192 -11.52 3.22 2.73
CA GLN A 192 -11.53 3.13 4.19
C GLN A 192 -12.89 2.64 4.72
N LEU A 193 -14.00 3.07 4.13
CA LEU A 193 -15.35 2.55 4.45
C LEU A 193 -15.45 1.04 4.13
N ALA A 194 -14.93 0.61 2.99
CA ALA A 194 -14.90 -0.81 2.62
C ALA A 194 -14.04 -1.63 3.61
N CYS A 195 -12.89 -1.10 4.05
CA CYS A 195 -12.08 -1.74 5.09
C CYS A 195 -12.84 -1.83 6.43
N LEU A 196 -13.52 -0.77 6.86
CA LEU A 196 -14.33 -0.78 8.08
C LEU A 196 -15.41 -1.86 8.02
N VAL A 197 -16.18 -1.89 6.94
CA VAL A 197 -17.28 -2.86 6.77
C VAL A 197 -16.75 -4.29 6.72
N THR A 198 -15.72 -4.55 5.92
CA THR A 198 -15.20 -5.90 5.73
C THR A 198 -14.53 -6.44 6.99
N ILE A 199 -13.76 -5.64 7.74
CA ILE A 199 -13.16 -6.05 9.02
C ILE A 199 -14.26 -6.17 10.09
N GLY A 200 -15.21 -5.23 10.12
CA GLY A 200 -16.31 -5.23 11.08
C GLY A 200 -17.20 -6.48 10.98
N ILE A 201 -17.41 -7.02 9.78
CA ILE A 201 -18.13 -8.27 9.58
C ILE A 201 -17.47 -9.42 10.35
N PHE A 202 -16.12 -9.51 10.34
CA PHE A 202 -15.42 -10.58 11.06
C PHE A 202 -15.63 -10.55 12.58
N LEU A 203 -15.97 -9.39 13.18
CA LEU A 203 -16.30 -9.31 14.62
C LEU A 203 -17.62 -9.98 14.99
N VAL A 204 -18.55 -10.06 14.05
CA VAL A 204 -19.91 -10.58 14.28
C VAL A 204 -20.15 -11.94 13.63
N LEU A 205 -19.13 -12.51 12.96
CA LEU A 205 -19.27 -13.81 12.32
C LEU A 205 -19.48 -14.93 13.37
N PRO A 206 -20.56 -15.72 13.24
CA PRO A 206 -20.77 -16.87 14.11
C PRO A 206 -19.76 -17.98 13.81
N GLY A 207 -19.40 -18.75 14.83
CA GLY A 207 -18.70 -20.02 14.65
C GLY A 207 -19.50 -20.95 13.74
N GLY A 208 -18.84 -21.66 12.82
CA GLY A 208 -19.49 -22.52 11.84
C GLY A 208 -19.94 -21.81 10.55
N THR A 209 -19.52 -20.58 10.33
CA THR A 209 -19.73 -19.87 9.04
C THR A 209 -19.19 -20.71 7.87
N SER A 210 -19.95 -20.80 6.78
CA SER A 210 -19.59 -21.63 5.63
C SER A 210 -18.23 -21.19 5.04
N GLY A 211 -17.37 -22.17 4.70
CA GLY A 211 -16.04 -21.89 4.15
C GLY A 211 -16.06 -21.03 2.89
N GLY A 212 -17.08 -21.21 2.04
CA GLY A 212 -17.24 -20.37 0.84
C GLY A 212 -17.47 -18.89 1.16
N LEU A 213 -18.28 -18.58 2.17
CA LEU A 213 -18.50 -17.21 2.61
C LEU A 213 -17.24 -16.60 3.21
N LEU A 214 -16.49 -17.37 4.01
CA LEU A 214 -15.20 -16.93 4.55
C LEU A 214 -14.20 -16.58 3.46
N VAL A 215 -14.11 -17.39 2.40
CA VAL A 215 -13.26 -17.11 1.24
C VAL A 215 -13.62 -15.77 0.61
N VAL A 216 -14.90 -15.55 0.34
CA VAL A 216 -15.37 -14.28 -0.26
C VAL A 216 -15.02 -13.08 0.64
N LEU A 217 -15.28 -13.18 1.94
CA LEU A 217 -15.00 -12.11 2.89
C LEU A 217 -13.50 -11.80 2.98
N LEU A 218 -12.64 -12.84 3.02
CA LEU A 218 -11.18 -12.67 3.03
C LEU A 218 -10.67 -11.96 1.76
N LEU A 219 -11.23 -12.28 0.60
CA LEU A 219 -10.87 -11.63 -0.65
C LEU A 219 -11.40 -10.18 -0.71
N LEU A 220 -12.61 -9.92 -0.18
CA LEU A 220 -13.15 -8.55 -0.09
C LEU A 220 -12.29 -7.64 0.79
N VAL A 221 -11.76 -8.14 1.93
CA VAL A 221 -10.77 -7.39 2.72
C VAL A 221 -9.55 -7.05 1.88
N GLY A 222 -9.04 -8.02 1.10
CA GLY A 222 -7.91 -7.78 0.19
C GLY A 222 -8.18 -6.70 -0.84
N ILE A 223 -9.34 -6.75 -1.51
CA ILE A 223 -9.73 -5.73 -2.50
C ILE A 223 -9.86 -4.36 -1.83
N ALA A 224 -10.57 -4.25 -0.70
CA ALA A 224 -10.74 -3.01 0.04
C ALA A 224 -9.40 -2.37 0.44
N MET A 225 -8.48 -3.19 0.95
CA MET A 225 -7.14 -2.77 1.33
C MET A 225 -6.34 -2.25 0.13
N PHE A 226 -6.41 -2.94 -1.03
CA PHE A 226 -5.66 -2.54 -2.21
C PHE A 226 -6.31 -1.40 -3.00
N LEU A 227 -7.59 -1.11 -2.84
CA LEU A 227 -8.19 0.16 -3.25
C LEU A 227 -7.40 1.32 -2.62
N CYS A 228 -7.24 1.32 -1.30
CA CYS A 228 -6.49 2.36 -0.59
C CYS A 228 -5.01 2.40 -1.03
N LYS A 229 -4.35 1.25 -1.11
CA LYS A 229 -2.93 1.18 -1.46
C LYS A 229 -2.63 1.71 -2.84
N GLY A 230 -3.49 1.41 -3.81
CA GLY A 230 -3.31 1.83 -5.19
C GLY A 230 -3.26 3.35 -5.38
N THR A 231 -3.77 4.10 -4.42
CA THR A 231 -4.02 5.53 -4.63
C THR A 231 -3.52 6.46 -3.52
N TYR A 232 -3.14 5.98 -2.34
CA TYR A 232 -2.79 6.88 -1.21
C TYR A 232 -1.61 7.83 -1.52
N PHE A 233 -0.67 7.48 -2.40
CA PHE A 233 0.37 8.41 -2.83
C PHE A 233 -0.06 9.30 -4.02
N SER A 234 -1.07 8.92 -4.77
CA SER A 234 -1.59 9.74 -5.87
C SER A 234 -2.41 10.95 -5.39
N ILE A 235 -2.72 11.03 -4.09
CA ILE A 235 -3.48 12.13 -3.49
C ILE A 235 -2.72 13.47 -3.47
N GLN A 236 -1.42 13.49 -3.74
CA GLN A 236 -0.55 14.65 -3.61
C GLN A 236 -1.04 15.92 -4.31
N PRO A 237 -1.51 15.90 -5.59
CA PRO A 237 -2.02 17.08 -6.25
C PRO A 237 -3.22 17.70 -5.54
N GLU A 238 -4.11 16.86 -5.02
CA GLU A 238 -5.29 17.29 -4.28
C GLU A 238 -4.95 17.86 -2.90
N MET A 239 -3.82 17.44 -2.34
CA MET A 239 -3.31 17.96 -1.06
C MET A 239 -2.47 19.22 -1.22
N GLY A 240 -2.28 19.71 -2.45
CA GLY A 240 -1.48 20.90 -2.73
C GLY A 240 0.01 20.69 -2.52
N ILE A 241 0.49 19.45 -2.67
CA ILE A 241 1.92 19.12 -2.56
C ILE A 241 2.57 19.38 -3.90
N PRO A 242 3.51 20.36 -3.99
CA PRO A 242 4.19 20.68 -5.24
C PRO A 242 5.06 19.52 -5.73
N THR A 243 5.22 19.42 -7.06
CA THR A 243 5.96 18.31 -7.68
C THR A 243 7.43 18.27 -7.25
N HIS A 244 8.08 19.42 -7.06
CA HIS A 244 9.49 19.49 -6.67
C HIS A 244 9.79 18.91 -5.28
N ILE A 245 8.82 18.97 -4.32
CA ILE A 245 8.95 18.35 -2.98
C ILE A 245 8.20 17.03 -2.84
N SER A 246 7.65 16.49 -3.93
CA SER A 246 6.86 15.24 -3.93
C SER A 246 7.60 14.08 -3.27
N ALA A 247 8.88 13.87 -3.63
CA ALA A 247 9.70 12.81 -3.03
C ALA A 247 9.89 12.99 -1.51
N THR A 248 10.11 14.22 -1.06
CA THR A 248 10.24 14.58 0.36
C THR A 248 8.94 14.32 1.11
N ALA A 249 7.80 14.70 0.52
CA ALA A 249 6.48 14.44 1.10
C ALA A 249 6.20 12.95 1.24
N VAL A 250 6.51 12.16 0.20
CA VAL A 250 6.40 10.69 0.24
C VAL A 250 7.34 10.09 1.29
N ALA A 251 8.57 10.61 1.43
CA ALA A 251 9.52 10.15 2.44
C ALA A 251 8.96 10.33 3.86
N ILE A 252 8.43 11.51 4.16
CA ILE A 252 7.82 11.82 5.46
C ILE A 252 6.59 10.93 5.70
N ALA A 253 5.70 10.85 4.71
CA ALA A 253 4.50 10.04 4.81
C ALA A 253 4.80 8.55 4.96
N THR A 254 5.83 8.05 4.28
CA THR A 254 6.28 6.65 4.41
C THR A 254 6.89 6.41 5.79
N LEU A 255 7.78 7.29 6.27
CA LEU A 255 8.41 7.16 7.58
C LEU A 255 7.36 7.05 8.69
N ILE A 256 6.38 7.95 8.69
CA ILE A 256 5.31 7.97 9.70
C ILE A 256 4.32 6.83 9.46
N GLY A 257 3.90 6.65 8.20
CA GLY A 257 2.86 5.68 7.83
C GLY A 257 3.24 4.23 8.07
N TYR A 258 4.53 3.88 8.00
CA TYR A 258 5.02 2.52 8.25
C TYR A 258 5.47 2.29 9.69
N LEU A 259 5.36 3.27 10.59
CA LEU A 259 5.65 3.04 12.02
C LEU A 259 4.84 1.88 12.64
N PRO A 260 3.57 1.62 12.26
CA PRO A 260 2.84 0.49 12.80
C PRO A 260 3.55 -0.85 12.64
N ASP A 261 4.24 -1.09 11.51
CA ASP A 261 4.97 -2.35 11.29
C ASP A 261 6.04 -2.64 12.36
N MET A 262 6.51 -1.61 13.05
CA MET A 262 7.53 -1.79 14.10
C MET A 262 6.97 -2.44 15.38
N PHE A 263 5.69 -2.25 15.68
CA PHE A 263 5.12 -2.68 16.98
C PHE A 263 3.84 -3.50 16.86
N VAL A 264 3.06 -3.33 15.79
CA VAL A 264 1.73 -3.94 15.66
C VAL A 264 1.80 -5.46 15.66
N HIS A 265 2.75 -6.06 14.96
CA HIS A 265 2.90 -7.51 14.92
C HIS A 265 3.28 -8.11 16.29
N THR A 266 4.17 -7.44 17.02
CA THR A 266 4.52 -7.85 18.40
C THR A 266 3.33 -7.72 19.35
N MET A 267 2.59 -6.62 19.23
CA MET A 267 1.39 -6.37 20.02
C MET A 267 0.30 -7.41 19.74
N PHE A 268 0.06 -7.74 18.48
CA PHE A 268 -0.93 -8.73 18.06
C PHE A 268 -0.55 -10.15 18.51
N GLY A 269 0.72 -10.53 18.34
CA GLY A 269 1.22 -11.81 18.84
C GLY A 269 1.02 -11.93 20.35
N ASN A 270 1.40 -10.90 21.11
CA ASN A 270 1.20 -10.87 22.56
C ASN A 270 -0.29 -10.99 22.98
N TRP A 271 -1.21 -10.38 22.22
CA TRP A 271 -2.64 -10.53 22.50
C TRP A 271 -3.13 -11.96 22.24
N ILE A 272 -2.63 -12.64 21.21
CA ILE A 272 -2.97 -14.04 20.95
C ILE A 272 -2.39 -14.93 22.04
N ASP A 273 -1.14 -14.73 22.44
CA ASP A 273 -0.48 -15.50 23.48
C ASP A 273 -1.17 -15.38 24.86
N GLN A 274 -1.63 -14.17 25.20
CA GLN A 274 -2.28 -13.91 26.49
C GLN A 274 -3.76 -14.30 26.54
N TYR A 275 -4.49 -14.11 25.42
CA TYR A 275 -5.96 -14.22 25.40
C TYR A 275 -6.47 -15.32 24.47
N GLY A 276 -5.60 -16.06 23.77
CA GLY A 276 -6.00 -17.10 22.84
C GLY A 276 -6.94 -16.57 21.75
N ALA A 277 -8.07 -17.25 21.54
CA ALA A 277 -9.07 -16.86 20.55
C ALA A 277 -9.62 -15.43 20.78
N ALA A 278 -9.75 -14.96 22.02
CA ALA A 278 -10.18 -13.59 22.31
C ALA A 278 -9.14 -12.53 21.89
N GLY A 279 -7.89 -12.91 21.72
CA GLY A 279 -6.83 -12.05 21.18
C GLY A 279 -7.14 -11.57 19.76
N TYR A 280 -7.73 -12.44 18.93
CA TYR A 280 -8.16 -12.07 17.57
C TYR A 280 -9.24 -10.99 17.57
N ASN A 281 -10.18 -11.04 18.52
CA ASN A 281 -11.21 -9.99 18.65
C ASN A 281 -10.58 -8.63 18.97
N LYS A 282 -9.53 -8.59 19.79
CA LYS A 282 -8.78 -7.34 20.06
C LYS A 282 -8.11 -6.82 18.79
N ILE A 283 -7.52 -7.71 17.99
CA ILE A 283 -6.89 -7.35 16.70
C ILE A 283 -7.93 -6.76 15.75
N LEU A 284 -9.10 -7.40 15.63
CA LEU A 284 -10.19 -6.92 14.78
C LEU A 284 -10.73 -5.56 15.26
N LEU A 285 -10.92 -5.37 16.56
CA LEU A 285 -11.35 -4.09 17.15
C LEU A 285 -10.31 -2.99 16.89
N TYR A 286 -9.04 -3.29 17.00
CA TYR A 286 -7.97 -2.37 16.65
C TYR A 286 -8.02 -2.00 15.16
N GLY A 287 -8.29 -2.97 14.28
CA GLY A 287 -8.51 -2.77 12.86
C GLY A 287 -9.69 -1.85 12.55
N VAL A 288 -10.83 -2.09 13.22
CA VAL A 288 -12.02 -1.22 13.14
C VAL A 288 -11.70 0.21 13.58
N GLY A 289 -11.04 0.38 14.73
CA GLY A 289 -10.62 1.70 15.22
C GLY A 289 -9.69 2.41 14.24
N THR A 290 -8.77 1.67 13.63
CA THR A 290 -7.87 2.22 12.60
C THR A 290 -8.62 2.60 11.33
N ALA A 291 -9.59 1.80 10.87
CA ALA A 291 -10.40 2.14 9.71
C ALA A 291 -11.27 3.40 9.97
N VAL A 292 -11.78 3.58 11.18
CA VAL A 292 -12.47 4.82 11.59
C VAL A 292 -11.53 6.02 11.53
N LEU A 293 -10.29 5.89 12.03
CA LEU A 293 -9.26 6.93 11.89
C LEU A 293 -8.98 7.24 10.41
N GLY A 294 -8.90 6.21 9.57
CA GLY A 294 -8.73 6.34 8.12
C GLY A 294 -9.88 7.09 7.46
N ILE A 295 -11.12 6.84 7.88
CA ILE A 295 -12.30 7.57 7.40
C ILE A 295 -12.21 9.05 7.78
N ILE A 296 -11.83 9.35 9.02
CA ILE A 296 -11.64 10.75 9.48
C ILE A 296 -10.57 11.43 8.61
N ALA A 297 -9.43 10.78 8.39
CA ALA A 297 -8.36 11.31 7.55
C ALA A 297 -8.82 11.52 6.09
N ALA A 298 -9.59 10.58 5.53
CA ALA A 298 -10.12 10.69 4.18
C ALA A 298 -11.18 11.82 4.05
N VAL A 299 -12.01 12.03 5.06
CA VAL A 299 -12.94 13.18 5.11
C VAL A 299 -12.15 14.50 5.15
N LEU A 300 -11.11 14.58 5.97
CA LEU A 300 -10.23 15.76 6.00
C LEU A 300 -9.54 15.96 4.65
N ALA A 301 -9.13 14.89 3.96
CA ALA A 301 -8.58 14.96 2.61
C ALA A 301 -9.59 15.53 1.62
N VAL A 302 -10.86 15.10 1.66
CA VAL A 302 -11.93 15.64 0.79
C VAL A 302 -12.18 17.13 1.04
N VAL A 303 -12.17 17.54 2.31
CA VAL A 303 -12.34 18.97 2.68
C VAL A 303 -11.15 19.80 2.17
N GLN A 304 -9.92 19.29 2.37
CA GLN A 304 -8.70 19.97 1.93
C GLN A 304 -8.64 20.06 0.40
N SER A 305 -8.97 18.99 -0.32
CA SER A 305 -9.03 18.94 -1.78
C SER A 305 -9.97 20.03 -2.34
N LYS A 306 -11.18 20.14 -1.77
CA LYS A 306 -12.14 21.20 -2.16
C LYS A 306 -11.61 22.61 -1.90
N LYS A 307 -10.90 22.82 -0.78
CA LYS A 307 -10.29 24.12 -0.44
C LYS A 307 -9.22 24.52 -1.43
N ILE A 308 -8.36 23.56 -1.80
CA ILE A 308 -7.28 23.77 -2.79
C ILE A 308 -7.85 24.03 -4.17
N ALA A 309 -8.87 23.26 -4.60
CA ALA A 309 -9.53 23.47 -5.89
C ALA A 309 -10.14 24.87 -6.01
N LYS A 310 -10.81 25.35 -4.95
CA LYS A 310 -11.36 26.72 -4.91
C LYS A 310 -10.25 27.79 -5.02
N ARG A 311 -9.12 27.56 -4.33
CA ARG A 311 -7.99 28.49 -4.37
C ARG A 311 -7.38 28.57 -5.78
N LYS A 312 -7.12 27.40 -6.40
CA LYS A 312 -6.62 27.35 -7.78
C LYS A 312 -7.55 28.03 -8.78
N ALA A 313 -8.87 27.83 -8.65
CA ALA A 313 -9.86 28.50 -9.51
C ALA A 313 -9.88 30.02 -9.32
N ALA A 314 -9.70 30.52 -8.10
CA ALA A 314 -9.61 31.97 -7.83
C ALA A 314 -8.32 32.56 -8.40
N GLU A 315 -7.18 31.86 -8.31
CA GLU A 315 -5.89 32.29 -8.87
C GLU A 315 -5.89 32.30 -10.42
N GLN A 316 -6.70 31.48 -11.08
CA GLN A 316 -6.87 31.46 -12.54
C GLN A 316 -7.85 32.54 -13.05
N ALA A 317 -8.72 33.04 -12.19
CA ALA A 317 -9.71 34.07 -12.52
C ALA A 317 -9.21 35.51 -12.26
N ALA A 318 -8.10 35.64 -11.54
CA ALA A 318 -7.41 36.92 -11.26
C ALA A 318 -6.30 37.22 -12.27
#